data_16e7843423a1b7d926a7ad661ced5023
#
_entry.id   16e7843423a1b7d926a7ad661ced5023
#
_cell.length_a   1.000
_cell.length_b   1.000
_cell.length_c   1.000
_cell.angle_alpha   90.00
_cell.angle_beta   90.00
_cell.angle_gamma   90.00
#
_symmetry.space_group_name_H-M   'P 1'
#
loop_
_entity.id
_entity.type
_entity.pdbx_description
1 polymer ?
#
loop_
_entity_poly.entity_id
_entity_poly.type
_entity_poly.pdbx_seq_one_letter_code
_entity_poly.pdbx_strand_id
1 'polypeptide(L)'
;MNLIQIKITLILNLFYKMANLIVLAGFSNSGKSTSLKYLDASETFIVSCTNKQLQIPGFRKKYKKVAIEDKRLVGNWLVSNSYEKINKILDIVNRTRQDIKTVVIDDINYCLSGEIMDNALVKGYEKFTMQAKNYYDLITNAGELRDDLTVVFISHIINDGTDIDPQYKMYSSGKMLDKTVNIDGLFSYIIYSERYIDEASGEVGYRFKTRTDGNDTCRSVAGCFSEKYIEPNMKTIIDTINKFEEGEE
;
A
#
# COMPACT_ATOMS: atom_id res chain seq x y z
N MET A 1 -4.05 -18.64 -36.12
CA MET A 1 -4.04 -19.01 -34.69
C MET A 1 -5.29 -19.84 -34.43
N ASN A 2 -5.14 -21.07 -33.90
CA ASN A 2 -6.26 -22.03 -33.71
C ASN A 2 -7.16 -21.55 -32.57
N LEU A 3 -8.48 -21.78 -32.66
CA LEU A 3 -9.47 -21.41 -31.63
C LEU A 3 -9.12 -21.91 -30.22
N ILE A 4 -8.42 -23.07 -30.15
CA ILE A 4 -7.89 -23.65 -28.93
C ILE A 4 -6.76 -22.78 -28.35
N GLN A 5 -5.84 -22.29 -29.16
CA GLN A 5 -4.77 -21.39 -28.73
C GLN A 5 -5.34 -20.06 -28.24
N ILE A 6 -6.35 -19.51 -28.93
CA ILE A 6 -7.03 -18.27 -28.49
C ILE A 6 -7.71 -18.48 -27.15
N LYS A 7 -8.42 -19.62 -26.96
CA LYS A 7 -9.03 -19.94 -25.67
C LYS A 7 -8.01 -20.18 -24.55
N ILE A 8 -6.91 -20.87 -24.85
CA ILE A 8 -5.83 -21.08 -23.86
C ILE A 8 -5.16 -19.75 -23.50
N THR A 9 -4.88 -18.89 -24.47
CA THR A 9 -4.30 -17.56 -24.23
C THR A 9 -5.27 -16.66 -23.45
N LEU A 10 -6.57 -16.68 -23.76
CA LEU A 10 -7.60 -15.98 -22.97
C LEU A 10 -7.72 -16.52 -21.54
N ILE A 11 -7.65 -17.83 -21.37
CA ILE A 11 -7.66 -18.47 -20.04
C ILE A 11 -6.38 -18.12 -19.28
N LEU A 12 -5.21 -18.21 -19.90
CA LEU A 12 -3.93 -17.83 -19.28
C LEU A 12 -3.92 -16.33 -18.92
N ASN A 13 -4.41 -15.45 -19.79
CA ASN A 13 -4.52 -14.01 -19.48
C ASN A 13 -5.54 -13.70 -18.35
N LEU A 14 -6.53 -14.57 -18.14
CA LEU A 14 -7.44 -14.48 -16.98
C LEU A 14 -6.76 -14.89 -15.66
N PHE A 15 -5.71 -15.73 -15.74
CA PHE A 15 -4.95 -16.20 -14.56
C PHE A 15 -3.73 -15.34 -14.21
N TYR A 16 -3.33 -14.36 -15.04
CA TYR A 16 -2.15 -13.52 -14.85
C TYR A 16 -2.44 -12.02 -14.73
N LYS A 17 -3.65 -11.66 -14.28
CA LYS A 17 -3.91 -10.27 -13.89
C LYS A 17 -3.38 -10.05 -12.48
N MET A 18 -2.33 -9.28 -12.36
CA MET A 18 -1.74 -8.91 -11.07
C MET A 18 -1.57 -7.41 -11.00
N ALA A 19 -2.22 -6.80 -10.01
CA ALA A 19 -2.00 -5.41 -9.69
C ALA A 19 -0.60 -5.18 -9.11
N ASN A 20 0.01 -4.03 -9.38
CA ASN A 20 1.26 -3.65 -8.74
C ASN A 20 1.00 -3.30 -7.27
N LEU A 21 1.66 -4.01 -6.36
CA LEU A 21 1.61 -3.75 -4.93
C LEU A 21 2.85 -2.98 -4.48
N ILE A 22 2.63 -1.81 -3.90
CA ILE A 22 3.69 -0.94 -3.41
C ILE A 22 3.44 -0.66 -1.93
N VAL A 23 4.47 -0.80 -1.10
CA VAL A 23 4.48 -0.31 0.28
C VAL A 23 5.24 1.01 0.34
N LEU A 24 4.63 2.00 0.96
CA LEU A 24 5.32 3.21 1.43
C LEU A 24 5.40 3.14 2.95
N ALA A 25 6.55 2.75 3.47
CA ALA A 25 6.80 2.56 4.89
C ALA A 25 7.61 3.71 5.49
N GLY A 26 7.50 3.95 6.79
CA GLY A 26 8.31 4.96 7.47
C GLY A 26 7.74 5.36 8.82
N PHE A 27 8.53 6.03 9.62
CA PHE A 27 8.09 6.57 10.92
C PHE A 27 6.98 7.61 10.76
N SER A 28 6.27 7.88 11.85
CA SER A 28 5.34 9.00 11.89
C SER A 28 6.04 10.30 11.49
N ASN A 29 5.32 11.14 10.74
CA ASN A 29 5.84 12.44 10.29
C ASN A 29 7.07 12.36 9.37
N SER A 30 7.22 11.27 8.60
CA SER A 30 8.27 11.12 7.58
C SER A 30 7.86 11.61 6.18
N GLY A 31 6.65 12.17 6.01
CA GLY A 31 6.19 12.70 4.72
C GLY A 31 5.32 11.74 3.89
N LYS A 32 5.03 10.52 4.36
CA LYS A 32 4.25 9.51 3.61
C LYS A 32 2.95 10.06 3.03
N SER A 33 2.02 10.49 3.87
CA SER A 33 0.71 10.99 3.39
C SER A 33 0.83 12.30 2.62
N THR A 34 1.87 13.11 2.89
CA THR A 34 2.13 14.37 2.15
C THR A 34 2.52 14.10 0.69
N SER A 35 3.22 12.98 0.42
CA SER A 35 3.65 12.62 -0.93
C SER A 35 2.49 12.27 -1.87
N LEU A 36 1.32 11.95 -1.31
CA LEU A 36 0.10 11.68 -2.08
C LEU A 36 -0.47 12.93 -2.77
N LYS A 37 -0.01 14.13 -2.41
CA LYS A 37 -0.47 15.39 -3.03
C LYS A 37 -0.23 15.47 -4.54
N TYR A 38 0.70 14.66 -5.04
CA TYR A 38 1.08 14.60 -6.45
C TYR A 38 0.21 13.64 -7.28
N LEU A 39 -0.61 12.80 -6.63
CA LEU A 39 -1.51 11.89 -7.32
C LEU A 39 -2.68 12.64 -7.97
N ASP A 40 -3.12 12.16 -9.14
CA ASP A 40 -4.33 12.64 -9.77
C ASP A 40 -5.56 12.10 -9.03
N ALA A 41 -6.35 12.99 -8.47
CA ALA A 41 -7.53 12.61 -7.69
C ALA A 41 -8.65 12.00 -8.56
N SER A 42 -8.65 12.25 -9.87
CA SER A 42 -9.64 11.64 -10.78
C SER A 42 -9.38 10.15 -11.03
N GLU A 43 -8.12 9.72 -10.86
CA GLU A 43 -7.68 8.33 -11.07
C GLU A 43 -7.28 7.64 -9.76
N THR A 44 -7.42 8.33 -8.61
CA THR A 44 -6.99 7.82 -7.32
C THR A 44 -8.16 7.62 -6.37
N PHE A 45 -8.25 6.42 -5.78
CA PHE A 45 -9.16 6.10 -4.69
C PHE A 45 -8.38 5.98 -3.38
N ILE A 46 -8.81 6.67 -2.31
CA ILE A 46 -8.15 6.62 -1.01
C ILE A 46 -9.04 5.92 0.02
N VAL A 47 -8.47 4.92 0.68
CA VAL A 47 -9.01 4.33 1.91
C VAL A 47 -8.17 4.86 3.08
N SER A 48 -8.78 5.66 3.94
CA SER A 48 -8.14 6.11 5.19
C SER A 48 -8.54 5.16 6.32
N CYS A 49 -7.56 4.45 6.89
CA CYS A 49 -7.82 3.54 8.01
C CYS A 49 -8.03 4.27 9.34
N THR A 50 -7.94 5.60 9.33
CA THR A 50 -8.21 6.48 10.48
C THR A 50 -9.12 7.63 10.09
N ASN A 51 -9.79 8.25 11.09
CA ASN A 51 -10.58 9.46 10.88
C ASN A 51 -9.73 10.74 10.71
N LYS A 52 -8.41 10.59 10.61
CA LYS A 52 -7.48 11.70 10.46
C LYS A 52 -7.61 12.29 9.05
N GLN A 53 -7.63 13.60 8.96
CA GLN A 53 -7.58 14.27 7.67
C GLN A 53 -6.20 14.12 7.05
N LEU A 54 -6.15 13.69 5.79
CA LEU A 54 -4.90 13.60 5.04
C LEU A 54 -4.28 14.99 4.79
N GLN A 55 -2.97 15.06 4.89
CA GLN A 55 -2.19 16.30 4.69
C GLN A 55 -1.97 16.61 3.20
N ILE A 56 -3.08 16.63 2.46
CA ILE A 56 -3.10 16.97 1.02
C ILE A 56 -3.81 18.30 0.88
N PRO A 57 -3.18 19.33 0.27
CA PRO A 57 -3.82 20.62 0.04
C PRO A 57 -5.10 20.46 -0.77
N GLY A 58 -6.21 21.01 -0.25
CA GLY A 58 -7.51 20.93 -0.91
C GLY A 58 -8.14 19.53 -0.90
N PHE A 59 -7.75 18.65 0.01
CA PHE A 59 -8.19 17.26 0.08
C PHE A 59 -9.71 17.10 -0.13
N ARG A 60 -10.54 17.78 0.67
CA ARG A 60 -12.01 17.67 0.59
C ARG A 60 -12.62 18.19 -0.72
N LYS A 61 -11.89 18.97 -1.50
CA LYS A 61 -12.32 19.39 -2.83
C LYS A 61 -12.01 18.33 -3.88
N LYS A 62 -10.87 17.66 -3.74
CA LYS A 62 -10.37 16.65 -4.67
C LYS A 62 -10.96 15.26 -4.42
N TYR A 63 -11.09 14.86 -3.15
CA TYR A 63 -11.56 13.54 -2.75
C TYR A 63 -12.93 13.66 -2.08
N LYS A 64 -13.90 12.93 -2.62
CA LYS A 64 -15.28 12.90 -2.15
C LYS A 64 -15.55 11.60 -1.41
N LYS A 65 -16.24 11.70 -0.28
CA LYS A 65 -16.69 10.49 0.42
C LYS A 65 -17.52 9.61 -0.51
N VAL A 66 -17.32 8.31 -0.39
CA VAL A 66 -18.10 7.33 -1.13
C VAL A 66 -19.58 7.39 -0.76
N ALA A 67 -20.42 7.25 -1.77
CA ALA A 67 -21.86 7.09 -1.66
C ALA A 67 -22.34 6.11 -2.73
N ILE A 68 -23.56 5.61 -2.57
CA ILE A 68 -24.24 4.83 -3.62
C ILE A 68 -25.32 5.72 -4.23
N GLU A 69 -25.14 6.05 -5.49
CA GLU A 69 -26.10 6.81 -6.30
C GLU A 69 -26.48 5.99 -7.52
N ASP A 70 -27.77 5.82 -7.77
CA ASP A 70 -28.29 5.01 -8.87
C ASP A 70 -27.64 3.61 -8.99
N LYS A 71 -27.45 2.94 -7.85
CA LYS A 71 -26.78 1.63 -7.71
C LYS A 71 -25.29 1.63 -8.12
N ARG A 72 -24.66 2.78 -8.25
CA ARG A 72 -23.25 2.93 -8.58
C ARG A 72 -22.48 3.53 -7.40
N LEU A 73 -21.25 3.07 -7.22
CA LEU A 73 -20.32 3.70 -6.28
C LEU A 73 -19.81 5.01 -6.88
N VAL A 74 -20.13 6.13 -6.21
CA VAL A 74 -19.58 7.44 -6.52
C VAL A 74 -18.61 7.89 -5.42
N GLY A 75 -17.79 8.89 -5.72
CA GLY A 75 -16.73 9.35 -4.83
C GLY A 75 -15.47 8.46 -4.94
N ASN A 76 -14.44 8.86 -4.21
CA ASN A 76 -13.11 8.27 -4.27
C ASN A 76 -12.38 8.32 -2.92
N TRP A 77 -13.12 8.42 -1.81
CA TRP A 77 -12.58 8.42 -0.46
C TRP A 77 -13.48 7.64 0.50
N LEU A 78 -12.92 6.57 1.09
CA LEU A 78 -13.54 5.77 2.16
C LEU A 78 -12.76 5.99 3.46
N VAL A 79 -13.46 6.08 4.59
CA VAL A 79 -12.86 5.96 5.93
C VAL A 79 -13.29 4.63 6.53
N SER A 80 -12.36 3.70 6.67
CA SER A 80 -12.63 2.39 7.27
C SER A 80 -11.33 1.67 7.62
N ASN A 81 -11.29 1.04 8.80
CA ASN A 81 -10.26 0.09 9.21
C ASN A 81 -10.74 -1.39 9.18
N SER A 82 -11.91 -1.63 8.59
CA SER A 82 -12.47 -2.98 8.45
C SER A 82 -11.94 -3.66 7.20
N TYR A 83 -11.27 -4.79 7.35
CA TYR A 83 -10.79 -5.62 6.23
C TYR A 83 -11.90 -5.99 5.26
N GLU A 84 -13.08 -6.36 5.77
CA GLU A 84 -14.23 -6.70 4.95
C GLU A 84 -14.68 -5.53 4.05
N LYS A 85 -14.79 -4.32 4.62
CA LYS A 85 -15.17 -3.12 3.86
C LYS A 85 -14.12 -2.72 2.85
N ILE A 86 -12.83 -2.84 3.20
CA ILE A 86 -11.72 -2.53 2.30
C ILE A 86 -11.72 -3.52 1.14
N ASN A 87 -11.80 -4.84 1.40
CA ASN A 87 -11.88 -5.85 0.33
C ASN A 87 -13.10 -5.63 -0.59
N LYS A 88 -14.27 -5.29 -0.04
CA LYS A 88 -15.45 -4.94 -0.85
C LYS A 88 -15.21 -3.75 -1.77
N ILE A 89 -14.55 -2.71 -1.27
CA ILE A 89 -14.22 -1.53 -2.10
C ILE A 89 -13.20 -1.90 -3.19
N LEU A 90 -12.19 -2.68 -2.86
CA LEU A 90 -11.22 -3.16 -3.86
C LEU A 90 -11.92 -3.92 -4.98
N ASP A 91 -12.84 -4.85 -4.65
CA ASP A 91 -13.61 -5.59 -5.64
C ASP A 91 -14.51 -4.68 -6.50
N ILE A 92 -15.21 -3.70 -5.90
CA ILE A 92 -16.03 -2.74 -6.62
C ILE A 92 -15.17 -1.88 -7.56
N VAL A 93 -14.03 -1.36 -7.07
CA VAL A 93 -13.09 -0.58 -7.89
C VAL A 93 -12.59 -1.43 -9.06
N ASN A 94 -12.19 -2.66 -8.79
CA ASN A 94 -11.71 -3.60 -9.80
C ASN A 94 -12.74 -3.82 -10.94
N ARG A 95 -14.01 -4.00 -10.59
CA ARG A 95 -15.06 -4.37 -11.56
C ARG A 95 -15.74 -3.18 -12.21
N THR A 96 -15.90 -2.07 -11.53
CA THR A 96 -16.81 -0.99 -11.96
C THR A 96 -16.18 0.39 -12.11
N ARG A 97 -14.98 0.61 -11.57
CA ARG A 97 -14.30 1.91 -11.58
C ARG A 97 -13.01 1.84 -12.41
N GLN A 98 -13.19 1.70 -13.73
CA GLN A 98 -12.04 1.66 -14.67
C GLN A 98 -11.31 3.00 -14.79
N ASP A 99 -11.94 4.08 -14.33
CA ASP A 99 -11.35 5.41 -14.16
C ASP A 99 -10.27 5.44 -13.05
N ILE A 100 -10.35 4.56 -12.05
CA ILE A 100 -9.37 4.48 -10.97
C ILE A 100 -8.19 3.61 -11.42
N LYS A 101 -6.97 4.18 -11.34
CA LYS A 101 -5.70 3.50 -11.63
C LYS A 101 -4.86 3.26 -10.38
N THR A 102 -5.12 4.02 -9.33
CA THR A 102 -4.40 3.90 -8.06
C THR A 102 -5.36 3.78 -6.90
N VAL A 103 -5.18 2.77 -6.05
CA VAL A 103 -5.83 2.71 -4.73
C VAL A 103 -4.77 2.89 -3.65
N VAL A 104 -5.00 3.84 -2.75
CA VAL A 104 -4.14 4.06 -1.59
C VAL A 104 -4.86 3.58 -0.34
N ILE A 105 -4.24 2.69 0.43
CA ILE A 105 -4.70 2.28 1.76
C ILE A 105 -3.79 2.96 2.78
N ASP A 106 -4.25 4.09 3.30
CA ASP A 106 -3.46 4.95 4.19
C ASP A 106 -3.58 4.50 5.63
N ASP A 107 -2.41 4.35 6.28
CA ASP A 107 -2.25 3.94 7.68
C ASP A 107 -2.84 2.52 7.94
N ILE A 108 -2.53 1.53 7.09
CA ILE A 108 -3.04 0.14 7.17
C ILE A 108 -2.85 -0.51 8.55
N ASN A 109 -1.87 -0.07 9.33
CA ASN A 109 -1.61 -0.52 10.70
C ASN A 109 -2.84 -0.41 11.61
N TYR A 110 -3.72 0.56 11.35
CA TYR A 110 -4.94 0.74 12.14
C TYR A 110 -6.01 -0.30 11.85
N CYS A 111 -5.90 -1.06 10.76
CA CYS A 111 -6.74 -2.25 10.57
C CYS A 111 -6.37 -3.31 11.61
N LEU A 112 -5.06 -3.56 11.80
CA LEU A 112 -4.57 -4.47 12.84
C LEU A 112 -4.96 -4.01 14.25
N SER A 113 -4.67 -2.75 14.57
CA SER A 113 -4.95 -2.19 15.90
C SER A 113 -6.46 -2.14 16.19
N GLY A 114 -7.27 -1.81 15.19
CA GLY A 114 -8.74 -1.79 15.33
C GLY A 114 -9.28 -3.18 15.63
N GLU A 115 -8.89 -4.20 14.89
CA GLU A 115 -9.34 -5.57 15.12
C GLU A 115 -8.90 -6.11 16.48
N ILE A 116 -7.70 -5.74 16.98
CA ILE A 116 -7.26 -6.08 18.33
C ILE A 116 -8.22 -5.46 19.37
N MET A 117 -8.57 -4.19 19.21
CA MET A 117 -9.43 -3.47 20.14
C MET A 117 -10.86 -4.03 20.10
N ASP A 118 -11.40 -4.29 18.91
CA ASP A 118 -12.74 -4.87 18.75
C ASP A 118 -12.85 -6.25 19.39
N ASN A 119 -11.77 -7.04 19.37
CA ASN A 119 -11.70 -8.37 19.94
C ASN A 119 -11.01 -8.43 21.32
N ALA A 120 -10.82 -7.30 22.01
CA ALA A 120 -10.07 -7.24 23.26
C ALA A 120 -10.67 -8.14 24.37
N LEU A 121 -12.00 -8.27 24.41
CA LEU A 121 -12.73 -9.09 25.40
C LEU A 121 -12.95 -10.54 24.95
N VAL A 122 -12.64 -10.88 23.69
CA VAL A 122 -12.76 -12.25 23.18
C VAL A 122 -11.62 -13.09 23.74
N LYS A 123 -11.96 -14.20 24.40
CA LYS A 123 -10.98 -15.14 24.95
C LYS A 123 -10.47 -16.08 23.86
N GLY A 124 -9.25 -16.60 24.04
CA GLY A 124 -8.64 -17.61 23.16
C GLY A 124 -7.64 -17.03 22.15
N TYR A 125 -6.85 -17.92 21.57
CA TYR A 125 -5.79 -17.55 20.62
C TYR A 125 -6.29 -17.43 19.17
N GLU A 126 -7.47 -17.94 18.87
CA GLU A 126 -8.06 -17.96 17.52
C GLU A 126 -8.22 -16.55 16.93
N LYS A 127 -8.48 -15.56 17.77
CA LYS A 127 -8.56 -14.14 17.36
C LYS A 127 -7.28 -13.63 16.71
N PHE A 128 -6.11 -14.04 17.20
CA PHE A 128 -4.82 -13.63 16.61
C PHE A 128 -4.55 -14.33 15.28
N THR A 129 -4.98 -15.60 15.16
CA THR A 129 -4.91 -16.33 13.88
C THR A 129 -5.83 -15.70 12.84
N MET A 130 -7.05 -15.33 13.24
CA MET A 130 -8.01 -14.67 12.35
C MET A 130 -7.49 -13.30 11.90
N GLN A 131 -6.91 -12.53 12.82
CA GLN A 131 -6.31 -11.24 12.50
C GLN A 131 -5.16 -11.38 11.49
N ALA A 132 -4.25 -12.34 11.71
CA ALA A 132 -3.17 -12.62 10.79
C ALA A 132 -3.70 -13.02 9.39
N LYS A 133 -4.74 -13.85 9.36
CA LYS A 133 -5.41 -14.25 8.14
C LYS A 133 -6.05 -13.06 7.41
N ASN A 134 -6.79 -12.23 8.11
CA ASN A 134 -7.47 -11.08 7.50
C ASN A 134 -6.47 -10.09 6.90
N TYR A 135 -5.33 -9.87 7.55
CA TYR A 135 -4.27 -9.00 7.03
C TYR A 135 -3.61 -9.61 5.79
N TYR A 136 -3.29 -10.91 5.85
CA TYR A 136 -2.75 -11.66 4.72
C TYR A 136 -3.72 -11.66 3.53
N ASP A 137 -4.99 -11.98 3.76
CA ASP A 137 -6.03 -12.02 2.73
C ASP A 137 -6.21 -10.64 2.05
N LEU A 138 -6.15 -9.53 2.81
CA LEU A 138 -6.24 -8.20 2.21
C LEU A 138 -5.11 -7.94 1.21
N ILE A 139 -3.88 -8.30 1.56
CA ILE A 139 -2.71 -8.08 0.68
C ILE A 139 -2.80 -8.99 -0.55
N THR A 140 -3.09 -10.27 -0.35
CA THR A 140 -3.16 -11.23 -1.46
C THR A 140 -4.31 -10.92 -2.40
N ASN A 141 -5.49 -10.58 -1.89
CA ASN A 141 -6.64 -10.16 -2.71
C ASN A 141 -6.33 -8.87 -3.49
N ALA A 142 -5.56 -7.94 -2.91
CA ALA A 142 -5.14 -6.74 -3.63
C ALA A 142 -4.23 -7.08 -4.82
N GLY A 143 -3.38 -8.11 -4.70
CA GLY A 143 -2.53 -8.59 -5.79
C GLY A 143 -3.31 -9.25 -6.93
N GLU A 144 -4.49 -9.81 -6.66
CA GLU A 144 -5.35 -10.46 -7.67
C GLU A 144 -6.22 -9.47 -8.47
N LEU A 145 -6.08 -8.17 -8.24
CA LEU A 145 -6.83 -7.16 -8.98
C LEU A 145 -6.27 -6.99 -10.40
N ARG A 146 -6.98 -6.24 -11.24
CA ARG A 146 -6.57 -6.01 -12.63
C ARG A 146 -5.18 -5.39 -12.74
N ASP A 147 -4.47 -5.71 -13.80
CA ASP A 147 -3.07 -5.38 -14.08
C ASP A 147 -2.79 -3.87 -14.28
N ASP A 148 -3.79 -3.10 -14.68
CA ASP A 148 -3.70 -1.64 -14.81
C ASP A 148 -3.98 -0.89 -13.49
N LEU A 149 -4.08 -1.62 -12.36
CA LEU A 149 -4.31 -1.05 -11.05
C LEU A 149 -3.04 -1.15 -10.19
N THR A 150 -2.66 -0.05 -9.56
CA THR A 150 -1.63 -0.02 -8.53
C THR A 150 -2.26 0.13 -7.16
N VAL A 151 -1.90 -0.72 -6.20
CA VAL A 151 -2.35 -0.61 -4.81
C VAL A 151 -1.17 -0.21 -3.93
N VAL A 152 -1.29 0.96 -3.30
CA VAL A 152 -0.28 1.52 -2.40
C VAL A 152 -0.72 1.33 -0.96
N PHE A 153 0.07 0.60 -0.18
CA PHE A 153 -0.12 0.43 1.26
C PHE A 153 0.80 1.39 2.00
N ILE A 154 0.23 2.33 2.77
CA ILE A 154 1.02 3.19 3.64
C ILE A 154 1.07 2.56 5.03
N SER A 155 2.29 2.31 5.50
CA SER A 155 2.57 1.60 6.75
C SER A 155 3.54 2.38 7.64
N HIS A 156 3.39 2.23 8.94
CA HIS A 156 4.43 2.54 9.90
C HIS A 156 5.50 1.44 9.89
N ILE A 157 6.68 1.78 10.39
CA ILE A 157 7.77 0.83 10.64
C ILE A 157 8.02 0.68 12.13
N ILE A 158 8.57 -0.47 12.50
CA ILE A 158 9.07 -0.77 13.85
C ILE A 158 10.52 -1.19 13.78
N ASN A 159 11.23 -1.00 14.89
CA ASN A 159 12.52 -1.63 15.10
C ASN A 159 12.29 -3.03 15.70
N ASP A 160 12.67 -4.07 14.96
CA ASP A 160 12.62 -5.49 15.38
C ASP A 160 13.99 -6.00 15.85
N GLY A 161 15.02 -5.17 15.71
CA GLY A 161 16.37 -5.43 16.22
C GLY A 161 16.59 -4.88 17.63
N THR A 162 17.84 -4.60 17.94
CA THR A 162 18.27 -3.99 19.20
C THR A 162 18.58 -2.50 19.01
N ASP A 163 18.85 -1.78 20.08
CA ASP A 163 19.28 -0.37 19.99
C ASP A 163 20.68 -0.23 19.34
N ILE A 164 21.51 -1.29 19.43
CA ILE A 164 22.87 -1.30 18.85
C ILE A 164 22.85 -1.76 17.39
N ASP A 165 21.93 -2.68 17.05
CA ASP A 165 21.74 -3.22 15.70
C ASP A 165 20.25 -3.13 15.34
N PRO A 166 19.76 -1.94 14.95
CA PRO A 166 18.36 -1.75 14.61
C PRO A 166 18.02 -2.43 13.28
N GLN A 167 16.87 -3.14 13.27
CA GLN A 167 16.34 -3.79 12.08
C GLN A 167 14.92 -3.28 11.85
N TYR A 168 14.73 -2.48 10.82
CA TYR A 168 13.44 -1.86 10.53
C TYR A 168 12.61 -2.69 9.56
N LYS A 169 11.36 -2.90 9.90
CA LYS A 169 10.37 -3.58 9.06
C LYS A 169 9.00 -2.91 9.14
N MET A 170 8.10 -3.31 8.26
CA MET A 170 6.70 -2.89 8.36
C MET A 170 6.14 -3.25 9.74
N TYR A 171 5.29 -2.37 10.26
CA TYR A 171 4.58 -2.65 11.50
C TYR A 171 3.71 -3.89 11.34
N SER A 172 3.92 -4.84 12.20
CA SER A 172 3.07 -6.01 12.39
C SER A 172 2.67 -6.09 13.87
N SER A 173 1.47 -6.52 14.14
CA SER A 173 1.03 -6.71 15.51
C SER A 173 1.02 -8.19 15.87
N GLY A 174 2.10 -8.60 16.54
CA GLY A 174 2.16 -9.89 17.21
C GLY A 174 3.02 -10.96 16.52
N LYS A 175 3.61 -11.78 17.38
CA LYS A 175 4.56 -12.84 17.03
C LYS A 175 4.05 -13.85 15.99
N MET A 176 2.74 -13.95 15.81
CA MET A 176 2.16 -14.90 14.86
C MET A 176 2.32 -14.42 13.42
N LEU A 177 2.04 -13.14 13.14
CA LEU A 177 2.31 -12.53 11.82
C LEU A 177 3.80 -12.57 11.50
N ASP A 178 4.64 -12.22 12.47
CA ASP A 178 6.09 -12.14 12.29
C ASP A 178 6.75 -13.50 12.05
N LYS A 179 6.27 -14.55 12.72
CA LYS A 179 6.88 -15.88 12.66
C LYS A 179 6.29 -16.78 11.59
N THR A 180 5.02 -16.59 11.25
CA THR A 180 4.29 -17.52 10.35
C THR A 180 4.11 -16.91 8.96
N VAL A 181 3.91 -15.59 8.89
CA VAL A 181 3.68 -14.87 7.63
C VAL A 181 4.68 -13.73 7.55
N ASN A 182 5.72 -13.86 6.75
CA ASN A 182 6.60 -12.72 6.44
C ASN A 182 5.85 -11.76 5.51
N ILE A 183 5.14 -10.79 6.10
CA ILE A 183 4.32 -9.83 5.36
C ILE A 183 5.15 -9.02 4.35
N ASP A 184 6.35 -8.59 4.74
CA ASP A 184 7.23 -7.85 3.83
C ASP A 184 7.61 -8.70 2.60
N GLY A 185 7.62 -10.04 2.75
CA GLY A 185 7.88 -10.98 1.67
C GLY A 185 6.81 -11.00 0.57
N LEU A 186 5.62 -10.47 0.82
CA LEU A 186 4.53 -10.40 -0.15
C LEU A 186 4.68 -9.24 -1.15
N PHE A 187 5.64 -8.34 -0.95
CA PHE A 187 5.82 -7.15 -1.78
C PHE A 187 7.15 -7.16 -2.52
N SER A 188 7.14 -6.85 -3.81
CA SER A 188 8.35 -6.59 -4.60
C SER A 188 8.89 -5.18 -4.40
N TYR A 189 8.02 -4.24 -4.02
CA TYR A 189 8.34 -2.83 -3.85
C TYR A 189 7.98 -2.37 -2.44
N ILE A 190 9.00 -2.08 -1.63
CA ILE A 190 8.89 -1.49 -0.30
C ILE A 190 9.77 -0.25 -0.27
N ILE A 191 9.16 0.91 -0.39
CA ILE A 191 9.82 2.21 -0.41
C ILE A 191 9.77 2.80 0.99
N TYR A 192 10.91 3.29 1.51
CA TYR A 192 10.96 3.94 2.80
C TYR A 192 10.91 5.45 2.68
N SER A 193 10.04 6.07 3.47
CA SER A 193 9.93 7.51 3.62
C SER A 193 10.73 7.94 4.85
N GLU A 194 11.76 8.76 4.63
CA GLU A 194 12.71 9.18 5.65
C GLU A 194 12.74 10.69 5.83
N ARG A 195 13.05 11.11 7.06
CA ARG A 195 13.53 12.47 7.34
C ARG A 195 15.05 12.42 7.46
N TYR A 196 15.70 13.45 7.00
CA TYR A 196 17.14 13.65 7.20
C TYR A 196 17.41 15.11 7.56
N ILE A 197 18.57 15.37 8.14
CA ILE A 197 19.05 16.73 8.36
C ILE A 197 20.03 17.02 7.23
N ASP A 198 19.76 18.07 6.48
CA ASP A 198 20.69 18.55 5.46
C ASP A 198 21.91 19.16 6.14
N GLU A 199 23.10 18.59 5.88
CA GLU A 199 24.33 18.96 6.57
C GLU A 199 24.77 20.41 6.25
N ALA A 200 24.39 20.95 5.11
CA ALA A 200 24.79 22.28 4.70
C ALA A 200 23.88 23.38 5.28
N SER A 201 22.58 23.14 5.34
CA SER A 201 21.59 24.11 5.82
C SER A 201 21.16 23.88 7.27
N GLY A 202 21.33 22.67 7.81
CA GLY A 202 20.79 22.24 9.09
C GLY A 202 19.27 22.02 9.09
N GLU A 203 18.62 22.11 7.93
CA GLU A 203 17.18 21.97 7.79
C GLU A 203 16.75 20.49 7.68
N VAL A 204 15.50 20.23 8.07
CA VAL A 204 14.89 18.89 7.93
C VAL A 204 14.42 18.70 6.51
N GLY A 205 15.05 17.76 5.80
CA GLY A 205 14.62 17.30 4.50
C GLY A 205 13.81 16.00 4.58
N TYR A 206 13.14 15.67 3.47
CA TYR A 206 12.38 14.44 3.29
C TYR A 206 12.82 13.77 2.00
N ARG A 207 12.92 12.44 2.02
CA ARG A 207 13.30 11.65 0.85
C ARG A 207 12.66 10.27 0.87
N PHE A 208 12.60 9.64 -0.28
CA PHE A 208 12.28 8.24 -0.40
C PHE A 208 13.54 7.42 -0.63
N LYS A 209 13.63 6.28 0.07
CA LYS A 209 14.68 5.29 -0.10
C LYS A 209 14.12 4.09 -0.88
N THR A 210 14.82 3.68 -1.94
CA THR A 210 14.37 2.66 -2.90
C THR A 210 15.04 1.31 -2.71
N ARG A 211 16.13 1.24 -1.93
CA ARG A 211 16.89 0.02 -1.63
C ARG A 211 17.50 0.09 -0.23
N THR A 212 17.65 -1.07 0.39
CA THR A 212 18.14 -1.20 1.78
C THR A 212 19.55 -0.70 1.99
N ASP A 213 19.85 -0.31 3.24
CA ASP A 213 21.20 -0.12 3.80
C ASP A 213 21.73 -1.37 4.51
N GLY A 214 20.93 -2.44 4.56
CA GLY A 214 21.23 -3.68 5.26
C GLY A 214 20.55 -3.80 6.63
N ASN A 215 19.90 -2.75 7.11
CA ASN A 215 19.21 -2.72 8.40
C ASN A 215 17.69 -2.50 8.29
N ASP A 216 17.14 -2.74 7.13
CA ASP A 216 15.69 -2.62 6.88
C ASP A 216 15.22 -3.50 5.72
N THR A 217 13.90 -3.57 5.53
CA THR A 217 13.25 -4.35 4.48
C THR A 217 12.97 -3.55 3.20
N CYS A 218 13.54 -2.33 3.06
CA CYS A 218 13.43 -1.52 1.86
C CYS A 218 13.95 -2.27 0.64
N ARG A 219 13.16 -2.33 -0.43
CA ARG A 219 13.54 -3.02 -1.67
C ARG A 219 12.76 -2.53 -2.88
N SER A 220 13.36 -2.75 -4.03
CA SER A 220 12.75 -2.66 -5.34
C SER A 220 13.35 -3.72 -6.25
N VAL A 221 12.69 -4.01 -7.36
CA VAL A 221 13.25 -4.89 -8.38
C VAL A 221 14.54 -4.27 -8.93
N ALA A 222 15.57 -5.10 -9.15
CA ALA A 222 16.87 -4.62 -9.61
C ALA A 222 16.74 -3.90 -10.97
N GLY A 223 17.29 -2.69 -11.04
CA GLY A 223 17.21 -1.84 -12.23
C GLY A 223 16.00 -0.91 -12.30
N CYS A 224 14.97 -1.10 -11.45
CA CYS A 224 13.79 -0.22 -11.48
C CYS A 224 14.11 1.23 -11.10
N PHE A 225 14.97 1.44 -10.13
CA PHE A 225 15.41 2.79 -9.71
C PHE A 225 16.92 2.94 -9.88
N SER A 226 17.35 3.99 -10.58
CA SER A 226 18.76 4.34 -10.72
C SER A 226 19.37 4.80 -9.40
N GLU A 227 18.63 5.60 -8.64
CA GLU A 227 19.09 6.22 -7.41
C GLU A 227 18.50 5.56 -6.16
N LYS A 228 19.31 5.54 -5.08
CA LYS A 228 18.90 5.03 -3.78
C LYS A 228 17.95 5.97 -3.06
N TYR A 229 18.16 7.27 -3.18
CA TYR A 229 17.35 8.31 -2.58
C TYR A 229 16.75 9.20 -3.67
N ILE A 230 15.45 9.39 -3.59
CA ILE A 230 14.70 10.19 -4.57
C ILE A 230 13.73 11.12 -3.84
N GLU A 231 13.21 12.11 -4.57
CA GLU A 231 12.20 13.03 -4.07
C GLU A 231 10.94 12.32 -3.55
N PRO A 232 10.32 12.80 -2.45
CA PRO A 232 9.15 12.17 -1.85
C PRO A 232 7.87 12.47 -2.65
N ASN A 233 7.78 11.90 -3.83
CA ASN A 233 6.70 12.04 -4.78
C ASN A 233 6.12 10.65 -5.13
N MET A 234 4.91 10.34 -4.63
CA MET A 234 4.30 9.04 -4.85
C MET A 234 3.94 8.79 -6.32
N LYS A 235 3.61 9.84 -7.08
CA LYS A 235 3.34 9.68 -8.51
C LYS A 235 4.58 9.20 -9.26
N THR A 236 5.74 9.79 -8.99
CA THR A 236 7.01 9.36 -9.60
C THR A 236 7.32 7.89 -9.30
N ILE A 237 7.07 7.42 -8.07
CA ILE A 237 7.26 6.00 -7.72
C ILE A 237 6.36 5.11 -8.58
N ILE A 238 5.07 5.42 -8.64
CA ILE A 238 4.09 4.63 -9.41
C ILE A 238 4.44 4.63 -10.90
N ASP A 239 4.70 5.79 -11.47
CA ASP A 239 5.03 5.92 -12.89
C ASP A 239 6.32 5.14 -13.24
N THR A 240 7.35 5.21 -12.37
CA THR A 240 8.61 4.47 -12.59
C THR A 240 8.39 2.97 -12.53
N ILE A 241 7.66 2.49 -11.54
CA ILE A 241 7.36 1.05 -11.39
C ILE A 241 6.53 0.55 -12.57
N ASN A 242 5.46 1.27 -12.95
CA ASN A 242 4.59 0.85 -14.04
C ASN A 242 5.36 0.77 -15.38
N LYS A 243 6.16 1.78 -15.72
CA LYS A 243 7.02 1.74 -16.91
C LYS A 243 8.00 0.57 -16.90
N PHE A 244 8.63 0.34 -15.75
CA PHE A 244 9.57 -0.77 -15.60
C PHE A 244 8.89 -2.13 -15.79
N GLU A 245 7.69 -2.34 -15.20
CA GLU A 245 6.92 -3.58 -15.36
C GLU A 245 6.37 -3.75 -16.79
N GLU A 246 6.10 -2.67 -17.52
CA GLU A 246 5.72 -2.69 -18.92
C GLU A 246 6.92 -2.90 -19.87
N GLY A 247 8.14 -2.90 -19.35
CA GLY A 247 9.38 -3.07 -20.12
C GLY A 247 9.75 -1.83 -20.95
N GLU A 248 9.26 -0.66 -20.57
CA GLU A 248 9.62 0.62 -21.15
C GLU A 248 10.94 1.13 -20.53
N GLU A 249 11.95 1.44 -21.37
CA GLU A 249 13.23 2.06 -20.96
C GLU A 249 13.09 3.56 -20.69
#